data_bddf23575e42314f397b3a13f2c5960f
#
_entry.id   bddf23575e42314f397b3a13f2c5960f
#
_cell.length_a   1.000
_cell.length_b   1.000
_cell.length_c   1.000
_cell.angle_alpha   90.00
_cell.angle_beta   90.00
_cell.angle_gamma   90.00
#
_symmetry.space_group_name_H-M   'P 1'
#
loop_
_entity.id
_entity.type
_entity.pdbx_description
1 polymer ?
#
loop_
_entity_poly.entity_id
_entity_poly.type
_entity_poly.pdbx_seq_one_letter_code
_entity_poly.pdbx_strand_id
1 'polypeptide(L)'
;LNGFPLVLAPMIAQLDGTAFITRQSVHTAVAARKAKAAIRKAFEYSKKGIGLSFVEIVATCNSGWKMSPTAANKWMVENMFPKYPLGDIKDVLKTE
;
A
#
# COMPACT_ATOMS: atom_id res chain seq x y z
N LEU A 1 13.60 11.13 7.10
CA LEU A 1 12.46 10.53 7.46
C LEU A 1 11.20 10.92 6.74
N ASN A 2 11.10 12.09 6.24
CA ASN A 2 9.86 12.62 5.69
C ASN A 2 9.57 11.97 4.36
N GLY A 3 8.69 10.97 4.37
CA GLY A 3 8.25 10.32 3.16
C GLY A 3 9.20 9.30 2.57
N PHE A 4 10.38 9.09 3.15
CA PHE A 4 11.30 8.09 2.65
C PHE A 4 10.70 6.69 2.61
N PRO A 5 9.98 6.25 3.65
CA PRO A 5 9.41 4.90 3.61
C PRO A 5 8.44 4.69 2.45
N LEU A 6 7.83 5.77 1.96
CA LEU A 6 6.80 5.65 0.94
C LEU A 6 7.36 5.46 -0.47
N VAL A 7 8.66 5.64 -0.67
CA VAL A 7 9.27 5.37 -1.99
C VAL A 7 9.80 3.94 -2.09
N LEU A 8 9.72 3.17 -1.02
CA LEU A 8 10.25 1.81 -1.01
C LEU A 8 9.51 0.90 -1.99
N ALA A 9 8.18 0.99 -2.02
CA ALA A 9 7.40 0.11 -2.88
C ALA A 9 7.72 0.29 -4.37
N PRO A 10 7.81 1.51 -4.91
CA PRO A 10 8.23 1.66 -6.30
C PRO A 10 9.65 1.14 -6.58
N MET A 11 10.56 1.28 -5.61
CA MET A 11 11.92 0.76 -5.77
C MET A 11 11.92 -0.75 -5.83
N ILE A 12 11.17 -1.39 -4.95
CA ILE A 12 11.08 -2.85 -4.94
C ILE A 12 10.44 -3.36 -6.23
N ALA A 13 9.49 -2.61 -6.78
CA ALA A 13 8.80 -3.01 -8.00
C ALA A 13 9.73 -3.10 -9.21
N GLN A 14 10.89 -2.44 -9.16
CA GLN A 14 11.85 -2.46 -10.25
C GLN A 14 12.75 -3.71 -10.23
N LEU A 15 12.71 -4.47 -9.16
CA LEU A 15 13.56 -5.66 -9.05
C LEU A 15 12.94 -6.82 -9.84
N ASP A 16 13.82 -7.58 -10.50
CA ASP A 16 13.38 -8.81 -11.15
C ASP A 16 12.93 -9.80 -10.09
N GLY A 17 11.93 -10.60 -10.41
CA GLY A 17 11.43 -11.59 -9.47
C GLY A 17 10.31 -11.09 -8.58
N THR A 18 10.00 -9.81 -8.59
CA THR A 18 8.83 -9.31 -7.89
C THR A 18 7.59 -9.51 -8.76
N ALA A 19 6.49 -9.92 -8.14
CA ALA A 19 5.27 -10.24 -8.89
C ALA A 19 4.13 -9.28 -8.60
N PHE A 20 3.98 -8.86 -7.34
CA PHE A 20 2.84 -8.04 -6.93
C PHE A 20 3.29 -7.04 -5.88
N ILE A 21 3.23 -5.77 -6.23
CA ILE A 21 3.61 -4.68 -5.35
C ILE A 21 2.43 -3.72 -5.28
N THR A 22 1.93 -3.45 -4.08
CA THR A 22 0.76 -2.61 -3.94
C THR A 22 0.87 -1.71 -2.72
N ARG A 23 0.19 -0.57 -2.78
CA ARG A 23 0.08 0.36 -1.66
C ARG A 23 -1.38 0.47 -1.30
N GLN A 24 -1.72 0.16 -0.07
CA GLN A 24 -3.08 0.16 0.42
C GLN A 24 -3.19 1.00 1.68
N SER A 25 -4.41 1.24 2.11
CA SER A 25 -4.65 1.98 3.34
C SER A 25 -5.81 1.34 4.09
N VAL A 26 -5.93 1.66 5.37
CA VAL A 26 -7.04 1.20 6.21
C VAL A 26 -7.82 2.37 6.78
N HIS A 27 -7.76 3.52 6.10
CA HIS A 27 -8.40 4.74 6.61
C HIS A 27 -9.93 4.72 6.52
N THR A 28 -10.51 3.82 5.74
CA THR A 28 -11.97 3.64 5.66
C THR A 28 -12.27 2.14 5.62
N ALA A 29 -13.54 1.79 5.82
CA ALA A 29 -13.95 0.39 5.75
C ALA A 29 -13.73 -0.18 4.34
N VAL A 30 -13.98 0.62 3.31
CA VAL A 30 -13.76 0.18 1.93
C VAL A 30 -12.27 -0.04 1.67
N ALA A 31 -11.43 0.90 2.14
CA ALA A 31 -9.99 0.77 1.97
C ALA A 31 -9.46 -0.46 2.73
N ALA A 32 -9.98 -0.71 3.92
CA ALA A 32 -9.56 -1.88 4.70
C ALA A 32 -9.90 -3.19 3.99
N ARG A 33 -11.05 -3.24 3.33
CA ARG A 33 -11.41 -4.43 2.55
C ARG A 33 -10.49 -4.63 1.35
N LYS A 34 -10.10 -3.54 0.69
CA LYS A 34 -9.14 -3.61 -0.40
C LYS A 34 -7.77 -4.07 0.07
N ALA A 35 -7.35 -3.59 1.25
CA ALA A 35 -6.09 -4.01 1.83
C ALA A 35 -6.10 -5.50 2.14
N LYS A 36 -7.21 -5.99 2.70
CA LYS A 36 -7.36 -7.42 3.00
C LYS A 36 -7.29 -8.26 1.73
N ALA A 37 -7.96 -7.82 0.68
CA ALA A 37 -7.92 -8.52 -0.60
C ALA A 37 -6.51 -8.52 -1.19
N ALA A 38 -5.78 -7.43 -1.05
CA ALA A 38 -4.41 -7.34 -1.54
C ALA A 38 -3.49 -8.30 -0.80
N ILE A 39 -3.65 -8.41 0.53
CA ILE A 39 -2.85 -9.34 1.33
C ILE A 39 -3.13 -10.77 0.91
N ARG A 40 -4.40 -11.11 0.70
CA ARG A 40 -4.78 -12.45 0.25
C ARG A 40 -4.16 -12.76 -1.11
N LYS A 41 -4.21 -11.80 -2.04
CA LYS A 41 -3.64 -11.95 -3.36
C LYS A 41 -2.12 -12.16 -3.29
N ALA A 42 -1.46 -11.44 -2.38
CA ALA A 42 -0.02 -11.59 -2.19
C ALA A 42 0.33 -13.01 -1.75
N PHE A 43 -0.44 -13.57 -0.82
CA PHE A 43 -0.23 -14.95 -0.39
C PHE A 43 -0.46 -15.94 -1.52
N GLU A 44 -1.47 -15.71 -2.35
CA GLU A 44 -1.73 -16.59 -3.48
C GLU A 44 -0.61 -16.58 -4.49
N TYR A 45 -0.06 -15.40 -4.79
CA TYR A 45 1.06 -15.29 -5.72
C TYR A 45 2.29 -16.03 -5.17
N SER A 46 2.54 -15.87 -3.87
CA SER A 46 3.65 -16.55 -3.22
C SER A 46 3.46 -18.06 -3.24
N LYS A 47 2.25 -18.51 -2.92
CA LYS A 47 1.93 -19.93 -2.89
C LYS A 47 2.08 -20.59 -4.26
N LYS A 48 1.73 -19.88 -5.31
CA LYS A 48 1.85 -20.37 -6.69
C LYS A 48 3.25 -20.23 -7.26
N GLY A 49 4.17 -19.63 -6.52
CA GLY A 49 5.53 -19.44 -6.99
C GLY A 49 5.69 -18.43 -8.10
N ILE A 50 4.74 -17.48 -8.21
CA ILE A 50 4.79 -16.48 -9.28
C ILE A 50 5.91 -15.48 -9.06
N GLY A 51 6.17 -15.13 -7.80
CA GLY A 51 7.24 -14.21 -7.46
C GLY A 51 7.02 -13.59 -6.09
N LEU A 52 7.89 -12.66 -5.73
CA LEU A 52 7.83 -11.95 -4.46
C LEU A 52 6.70 -10.93 -4.47
N SER A 53 5.95 -10.87 -3.39
CA SER A 53 4.91 -9.86 -3.21
C SER A 53 5.28 -8.92 -2.07
N PHE A 54 4.90 -7.65 -2.21
CA PHE A 54 5.14 -6.64 -1.20
C PHE A 54 3.88 -5.79 -1.07
N VAL A 55 3.32 -5.74 0.14
CA VAL A 55 2.12 -4.96 0.41
C VAL A 55 2.47 -3.88 1.42
N GLU A 56 2.39 -2.63 1.00
CA GLU A 56 2.64 -1.50 1.86
C GLU A 56 1.31 -0.96 2.38
N ILE A 57 1.20 -0.85 3.71
CA ILE A 57 -0.02 -0.33 4.33
C ILE A 57 0.28 1.06 4.89
N VAL A 58 -0.43 2.06 4.39
CA VAL A 58 -0.32 3.42 4.88
C VAL A 58 -1.36 3.61 5.98
N ALA A 59 -0.90 3.96 7.17
CA ALA A 59 -1.78 4.14 8.32
C ALA A 59 -1.43 5.44 9.05
N THR A 60 -2.41 6.01 9.72
CA THR A 60 -2.19 7.20 10.52
C THR A 60 -1.59 6.83 11.87
N CYS A 61 -0.75 7.73 12.39
CA CYS A 61 -0.18 7.58 13.72
C CYS A 61 -0.70 8.73 14.57
N ASN A 62 -1.84 8.51 15.22
CA ASN A 62 -2.52 9.58 15.94
C ASN A 62 -1.72 10.12 17.12
N SER A 63 -1.00 9.26 17.83
CA SER A 63 -0.24 9.67 19.00
C SER A 63 0.86 10.67 18.66
N GLY A 64 1.46 10.53 17.49
CA GLY A 64 2.52 11.44 17.06
C GLY A 64 2.00 12.71 16.43
N TRP A 65 0.75 12.72 15.96
CA TRP A 65 0.22 13.84 15.20
C TRP A 65 -0.63 14.77 16.05
N LYS A 66 -0.99 14.35 17.25
CA LYS A 66 -1.80 15.17 18.16
C LYS A 66 -3.13 15.62 17.53
N MET A 67 -3.73 14.78 16.73
CA MET A 67 -5.02 15.07 16.14
C MET A 67 -5.93 13.85 16.25
N SER A 68 -7.23 14.07 16.12
CA SER A 68 -8.18 12.97 16.20
C SER A 68 -7.98 11.99 15.06
N PRO A 69 -8.43 10.73 15.19
CA PRO A 69 -8.34 9.77 14.10
C PRO A 69 -9.01 10.28 12.81
N THR A 70 -10.15 10.95 12.94
CA THR A 70 -10.85 11.50 11.79
C THR A 70 -10.03 12.58 11.08
N ALA A 71 -9.45 13.48 11.88
CA ALA A 71 -8.64 14.56 11.31
C ALA A 71 -7.37 14.01 10.66
N ALA A 72 -6.74 13.00 11.28
CA ALA A 72 -5.55 12.39 10.73
C ALA A 72 -5.84 11.69 9.40
N ASN A 73 -6.97 10.98 9.31
CA ASN A 73 -7.38 10.34 8.06
C ASN A 73 -7.62 11.36 6.97
N LYS A 74 -8.29 12.46 7.29
CA LYS A 74 -8.56 13.52 6.32
C LYS A 74 -7.26 14.14 5.82
N TRP A 75 -6.35 14.41 6.74
CA TRP A 75 -5.04 14.96 6.36
C TRP A 75 -4.31 14.04 5.41
N MET A 76 -4.33 12.73 5.68
CA MET A 76 -3.66 11.75 4.86
C MET A 76 -4.24 11.74 3.43
N VAL A 77 -5.57 11.75 3.33
CA VAL A 77 -6.23 11.75 2.02
C VAL A 77 -5.87 13.00 1.22
N GLU A 78 -5.85 14.16 1.88
CA GLU A 78 -5.63 15.43 1.19
C GLU A 78 -4.17 15.70 0.87
N ASN A 79 -3.26 15.20 1.69
CA ASN A 79 -1.84 15.60 1.59
C ASN A 79 -0.91 14.48 1.18
N MET A 80 -1.21 13.24 1.52
CA MET A 80 -0.30 12.12 1.23
C MET A 80 -0.68 11.37 -0.04
N PHE A 81 -1.94 11.03 -0.20
CA PHE A 81 -2.35 10.20 -1.32
C PHE A 81 -2.10 10.82 -2.69
N PRO A 82 -2.21 12.15 -2.87
CA PRO A 82 -1.84 12.71 -4.17
C PRO A 82 -0.38 12.50 -4.55
N LYS A 83 0.51 12.44 -3.56
CA LYS A 83 1.94 12.21 -3.79
C LYS A 83 2.30 10.73 -3.79
N TYR A 84 1.56 9.92 -3.03
CA TYR A 84 1.82 8.50 -2.86
C TYR A 84 0.52 7.75 -3.11
N PRO A 85 0.12 7.60 -4.39
CA PRO A 85 -1.18 7.02 -4.71
C PRO A 85 -1.32 5.59 -4.22
N LEU A 86 -2.53 5.27 -3.79
CA LEU A 86 -2.88 3.91 -3.42
C LEU A 86 -3.10 3.07 -4.68
N GLY A 87 -3.01 1.76 -4.53
CA GLY A 87 -3.30 0.83 -5.59
C GLY A 87 -2.10 -0.02 -5.97
N ASP A 88 -2.27 -0.80 -7.00
CA ASP A 88 -1.24 -1.71 -7.46
C ASP A 88 -0.14 -0.94 -8.19
N ILE A 89 1.10 -1.15 -7.76
CA ILE A 89 2.27 -0.55 -8.40
C ILE A 89 2.82 -1.51 -9.45
N LYS A 90 2.75 -2.81 -9.15
CA LYS A 90 3.17 -3.85 -10.07
C LYS A 90 2.31 -5.09 -9.86
N ASP A 91 1.87 -5.70 -10.94
CA ASP A 91 1.13 -6.96 -10.90
C ASP A 91 1.38 -7.68 -12.23
N VAL A 92 2.22 -8.70 -12.20
CA VAL A 92 2.65 -9.37 -13.43
C VAL A 92 1.54 -10.18 -14.09
N LEU A 93 0.48 -10.52 -13.36
CA LEU A 93 -0.64 -11.27 -13.93
C LEU A 93 -1.80 -10.36 -14.38
N LYS A 94 -1.71 -9.07 -14.08
CA LYS A 94 -2.77 -8.14 -14.44
C LYS A 94 -2.64 -7.77 -15.91
N THR A 95 -3.73 -7.98 -16.66
CA THR A 95 -3.79 -7.57 -18.06
C THR A 95 -4.53 -6.23 -18.15
N GLU A 96 -4.13 -5.41 -19.09
CA GLU A 96 -4.79 -4.12 -19.29
C GLU A 96 -5.75 -4.14 -20.41
#